data_8454d73a09d86bb338ef2e97d5ed94e0
#
_entry.id   8454d73a09d86bb338ef2e97d5ed94e0
#
_cell.length_a   1.000
_cell.length_b   1.000
_cell.length_c   1.000
_cell.angle_alpha   90.00
_cell.angle_beta   90.00
_cell.angle_gamma   90.00
#
_symmetry.space_group_name_H-M   'P 1'
#
loop_
_entity.id
_entity.type
_entity.pdbx_description
1 polymer ?
#
loop_
_entity_poly.entity_id
_entity_poly.type
_entity_poly.pdbx_seq_one_letter_code
_entity_poly.pdbx_strand_id
1 'polypeptide(L)'
;MRKFMKGCAITALLFILLGLILGVSGSLGNGSTHFSLGEFLSAVTLGRISEEKVDDWNDGVTEQIRENIGDVHYDLEDNVDYDSDYEVKSGRIELYVLGDDSQGITDLQVQVGGCVMKIQVSEDNCFRVEADGMRKFQGYVEGGTIEIRGTSKASNNSEGNLGGSICLYVPEGYYFENTSLDLGAGSLSVEELQTGTLEANVGAGKMTFEKLDADQAELDCGAGQMTVEELSSRVAEVSVGMGSVRLNGDVTERLDGECSMGELKLTLAGTQTDFNYDLSCGMGELKVGDDSYNGLAQEKQINNNASKNMELECAMGSVVVEFK
;
A
#
# COMPACT_ATOMS: atom_id res chain seq x y z
N MET A 1 -19.57 -16.46 0.83
CA MET A 1 -18.45 -17.18 1.45
C MET A 1 -17.91 -18.35 0.62
N ARG A 2 -18.51 -19.52 0.48
CA ARG A 2 -17.94 -20.64 -0.31
C ARG A 2 -17.56 -20.36 -1.77
N LYS A 3 -18.09 -19.33 -2.41
CA LYS A 3 -17.75 -18.96 -3.80
C LYS A 3 -16.51 -18.07 -3.87
N PHE A 4 -16.28 -17.23 -2.86
CA PHE A 4 -15.12 -16.33 -2.75
C PHE A 4 -13.86 -17.11 -2.39
N MET A 5 -13.88 -17.96 -1.36
CA MET A 5 -12.78 -18.86 -1.02
C MET A 5 -12.33 -19.74 -2.20
N LYS A 6 -13.27 -20.19 -3.06
CA LYS A 6 -12.91 -20.92 -4.27
C LYS A 6 -12.22 -20.00 -5.30
N GLY A 7 -12.58 -18.73 -5.35
CA GLY A 7 -11.92 -17.75 -6.21
C GLY A 7 -10.47 -17.51 -5.76
N CYS A 8 -10.24 -17.17 -4.50
CA CYS A 8 -8.90 -16.92 -3.94
C CYS A 8 -8.00 -18.15 -4.01
N ALA A 9 -8.51 -19.35 -3.69
CA ALA A 9 -7.75 -20.59 -3.83
C ALA A 9 -7.36 -20.89 -5.29
N ILE A 10 -8.24 -20.61 -6.25
CA ILE A 10 -7.96 -20.77 -7.68
C ILE A 10 -6.94 -19.75 -8.15
N THR A 11 -7.01 -18.49 -7.67
CA THR A 11 -6.06 -17.44 -8.03
C THR A 11 -4.68 -17.74 -7.45
N ALA A 12 -4.60 -18.14 -6.18
CA ALA A 12 -3.34 -18.57 -5.56
C ALA A 12 -2.72 -19.77 -6.29
N LEU A 13 -3.54 -20.75 -6.68
CA LEU A 13 -3.09 -21.93 -7.42
C LEU A 13 -2.61 -21.57 -8.84
N LEU A 14 -3.23 -20.58 -9.48
CA LEU A 14 -2.80 -20.03 -10.77
C LEU A 14 -1.46 -19.29 -10.64
N PHE A 15 -1.23 -18.52 -9.58
CA PHE A 15 0.06 -17.85 -9.35
C PHE A 15 1.18 -18.85 -9.00
N ILE A 16 0.89 -19.89 -8.24
CA ILE A 16 1.85 -20.99 -7.98
C ILE A 16 2.18 -21.74 -9.29
N LEU A 17 1.19 -22.01 -10.14
CA LEU A 17 1.40 -22.62 -11.45
C LEU A 17 2.17 -21.69 -12.39
N LEU A 18 1.88 -20.40 -12.39
CA LEU A 18 2.60 -19.40 -13.18
C LEU A 18 4.07 -19.27 -12.70
N GLY A 19 4.30 -19.26 -11.39
CA GLY A 19 5.64 -19.26 -10.80
C GLY A 19 6.42 -20.53 -11.14
N LEU A 20 5.76 -21.71 -11.14
CA LEU A 20 6.35 -22.97 -11.59
C LEU A 20 6.67 -22.97 -13.10
N ILE A 21 5.80 -22.42 -13.94
CA ILE A 21 6.02 -22.32 -15.39
C ILE A 21 7.18 -21.36 -15.69
N LEU A 22 7.25 -20.21 -15.00
CA LEU A 22 8.34 -19.24 -15.14
C LEU A 22 9.67 -19.80 -14.58
N GLY A 23 9.63 -20.55 -13.49
CA GLY A 23 10.81 -21.24 -12.94
C GLY A 23 11.34 -22.34 -13.86
N VAL A 24 10.47 -23.09 -14.52
CA VAL A 24 10.86 -24.13 -15.49
C VAL A 24 11.34 -23.52 -16.81
N SER A 25 10.74 -22.44 -17.30
CA SER A 25 11.20 -21.75 -18.52
C SER A 25 12.53 -21.01 -18.31
N GLY A 26 12.80 -20.49 -17.11
CA GLY A 26 14.12 -19.92 -16.75
C GLY A 26 15.24 -20.95 -16.71
N SER A 27 14.93 -22.22 -16.43
CA SER A 27 15.89 -23.33 -16.40
C SER A 27 16.37 -23.80 -17.80
N LEU A 28 15.66 -23.42 -18.88
CA LEU A 28 16.04 -23.77 -20.25
C LEU A 28 16.91 -22.72 -20.96
N GLY A 29 17.14 -21.57 -20.35
CA GLY A 29 18.05 -20.52 -20.80
C GLY A 29 19.33 -20.55 -19.98
N ASN A 30 20.40 -21.04 -20.57
CA ASN A 30 21.79 -21.20 -20.13
C ASN A 30 22.29 -20.14 -19.13
N GLY A 31 22.04 -20.30 -17.84
CA GLY A 31 22.55 -19.43 -16.77
C GLY A 31 22.22 -20.03 -15.40
N SER A 32 23.24 -20.54 -14.70
CA SER A 32 23.17 -21.26 -13.45
C SER A 32 22.68 -20.38 -12.28
N THR A 33 21.40 -20.44 -11.96
CA THR A 33 20.89 -20.14 -10.64
C THR A 33 19.94 -21.26 -10.22
N HIS A 34 20.46 -22.17 -9.42
CA HIS A 34 19.67 -23.25 -8.81
C HIS A 34 18.80 -22.67 -7.69
N PHE A 35 17.58 -22.29 -8.00
CA PHE A 35 16.55 -22.13 -6.98
C PHE A 35 15.95 -23.51 -6.73
N SER A 36 16.37 -24.19 -5.66
CA SER A 36 15.83 -25.50 -5.33
C SER A 36 14.49 -25.33 -4.61
N LEU A 37 13.51 -26.16 -5.00
CA LEU A 37 12.23 -26.26 -4.30
C LEU A 37 12.42 -26.56 -2.78
N GLY A 38 13.55 -27.14 -2.41
CA GLY A 38 13.93 -27.41 -1.03
C GLY A 38 14.29 -26.15 -0.24
N GLU A 39 14.92 -25.15 -0.87
CA GLU A 39 15.21 -23.87 -0.21
C GLU A 39 13.95 -23.03 -0.03
N PHE A 40 13.03 -23.04 -1.00
CA PHE A 40 11.73 -22.42 -0.86
C PHE A 40 10.89 -23.06 0.26
N LEU A 41 10.84 -24.39 0.32
CA LEU A 41 10.13 -25.10 1.37
C LEU A 41 10.80 -24.94 2.75
N SER A 42 12.12 -24.80 2.81
CA SER A 42 12.82 -24.55 4.08
C SER A 42 12.58 -23.13 4.61
N ALA A 43 12.46 -22.14 3.74
CA ALA A 43 12.10 -20.77 4.12
C ALA A 43 10.65 -20.66 4.63
N VAL A 44 9.73 -21.43 4.03
CA VAL A 44 8.31 -21.48 4.42
C VAL A 44 8.06 -22.29 5.71
N THR A 45 8.91 -23.28 6.02
CA THR A 45 8.70 -24.17 7.18
C THR A 45 9.47 -23.78 8.45
N LEU A 46 10.41 -22.84 8.38
CA LEU A 46 11.15 -22.36 9.55
C LEU A 46 10.52 -21.08 10.13
N GLY A 47 9.30 -21.19 10.64
CA GLY A 47 8.63 -20.15 11.42
C GLY A 47 9.38 -19.81 12.71
N ARG A 48 10.33 -18.90 12.63
CA ARG A 48 10.87 -18.01 13.67
C ARG A 48 11.78 -16.98 13.00
N ILE A 49 11.19 -15.94 12.46
CA ILE A 49 11.95 -14.78 11.98
C ILE A 49 11.82 -13.71 13.08
N SER A 50 12.93 -13.30 13.69
CA SER A 50 12.99 -12.16 14.60
C SER A 50 12.84 -10.86 13.81
N GLU A 51 12.28 -9.79 14.41
CA GLU A 51 12.07 -8.46 13.78
C GLU A 51 13.31 -7.95 13.02
N GLU A 52 14.51 -8.19 13.55
CA GLU A 52 15.80 -7.82 12.94
C GLU A 52 16.11 -8.56 11.62
N LYS A 53 15.48 -9.73 11.38
CA LYS A 53 15.65 -10.52 10.14
C LYS A 53 14.61 -10.17 9.06
N VAL A 54 13.52 -9.52 9.42
CA VAL A 54 12.50 -9.09 8.45
C VAL A 54 12.99 -7.85 7.71
N ASP A 55 13.68 -6.94 8.38
CA ASP A 55 14.30 -5.77 7.75
C ASP A 55 15.46 -6.20 6.83
N ASP A 56 16.33 -7.13 7.27
CA ASP A 56 17.40 -7.71 6.45
C ASP A 56 16.87 -8.51 5.25
N TRP A 57 15.71 -9.19 5.42
CA TRP A 57 15.09 -9.95 4.33
C TRP A 57 14.42 -9.02 3.31
N ASN A 58 13.78 -7.96 3.78
CA ASN A 58 13.13 -6.94 2.93
C ASN A 58 14.19 -6.19 2.10
N ASP A 59 15.32 -5.84 2.70
CA ASP A 59 16.46 -5.24 2.01
C ASP A 59 17.10 -6.22 1.03
N GLY A 60 17.24 -7.50 1.40
CA GLY A 60 17.76 -8.56 0.55
C GLY A 60 16.86 -8.91 -0.63
N VAL A 61 15.54 -8.95 -0.45
CA VAL A 61 14.56 -9.17 -1.53
C VAL A 61 14.52 -7.97 -2.47
N THR A 62 14.58 -6.75 -1.93
CA THR A 62 14.62 -5.53 -2.74
C THR A 62 15.90 -5.48 -3.58
N GLU A 63 17.02 -5.93 -3.04
CA GLU A 63 18.31 -5.97 -3.75
C GLU A 63 18.38 -7.11 -4.77
N GLN A 64 17.85 -8.30 -4.48
CA GLN A 64 17.72 -9.40 -5.45
C GLN A 64 16.70 -9.11 -6.55
N ILE A 65 15.60 -8.42 -6.24
CA ILE A 65 14.67 -7.92 -7.26
C ILE A 65 15.40 -6.91 -8.14
N ARG A 66 16.21 -6.01 -7.57
CA ARG A 66 17.02 -5.03 -8.31
C ARG A 66 18.08 -5.68 -9.19
N GLU A 67 18.77 -6.73 -8.74
CA GLU A 67 19.79 -7.45 -9.53
C GLU A 67 19.20 -8.33 -10.64
N ASN A 68 18.05 -8.96 -10.41
CA ASN A 68 17.42 -9.87 -11.38
C ASN A 68 16.45 -9.16 -12.34
N ILE A 69 15.99 -7.95 -12.03
CA ILE A 69 15.13 -7.12 -12.88
C ILE A 69 15.95 -6.08 -13.66
N GLY A 70 17.27 -6.10 -13.55
CA GLY A 70 18.18 -5.12 -14.19
C GLY A 70 17.99 -4.89 -15.70
N ASP A 71 17.26 -5.76 -16.40
CA ASP A 71 16.93 -5.65 -17.83
C ASP A 71 15.40 -5.72 -18.11
N VAL A 72 14.55 -5.78 -17.11
CA VAL A 72 13.11 -5.57 -17.31
C VAL A 72 12.86 -4.06 -17.32
N HIS A 73 12.78 -3.51 -18.51
CA HIS A 73 12.20 -2.19 -18.74
C HIS A 73 10.73 -2.29 -18.33
N TYR A 74 10.44 -2.05 -17.06
CA TYR A 74 9.11 -1.64 -16.66
C TYR A 74 8.91 -0.28 -17.31
N ASP A 75 8.19 -0.24 -18.40
CA ASP A 75 7.59 1.00 -18.91
C ASP A 75 6.57 1.44 -17.86
N LEU A 76 7.06 2.16 -16.83
CA LEU A 76 6.23 2.87 -15.83
C LEU A 76 5.33 3.91 -16.51
N GLU A 77 5.53 4.12 -17.83
CA GLU A 77 4.71 5.01 -18.65
C GLU A 77 3.28 4.50 -18.82
N ASP A 78 3.07 3.17 -18.79
CA ASP A 78 1.77 2.58 -19.07
C ASP A 78 0.83 2.56 -17.85
N ASN A 79 1.31 2.92 -16.66
CA ASN A 79 0.54 2.87 -15.42
C ASN A 79 -0.07 4.22 -14.98
N VAL A 80 0.25 5.32 -15.69
CA VAL A 80 -0.35 6.63 -15.44
C VAL A 80 -1.12 7.08 -16.67
N ASP A 81 -2.43 7.17 -16.53
CA ASP A 81 -3.32 7.61 -17.60
C ASP A 81 -3.38 9.14 -17.65
N TYR A 82 -2.77 9.74 -18.69
CA TYR A 82 -2.72 11.19 -18.86
C TYR A 82 -3.93 11.68 -19.63
N ASP A 83 -4.59 12.70 -19.10
CA ASP A 83 -5.72 13.32 -19.78
C ASP A 83 -5.26 14.10 -21.01
N SER A 84 -5.87 13.83 -22.16
CA SER A 84 -5.53 14.45 -23.45
C SER A 84 -5.91 15.93 -23.53
N ASP A 85 -6.83 16.39 -22.69
CA ASP A 85 -7.35 17.75 -22.70
C ASP A 85 -6.45 18.73 -21.95
N TYR A 86 -5.50 18.21 -21.17
CA TYR A 86 -4.57 19.00 -20.39
C TYR A 86 -3.11 18.83 -20.84
N GLU A 87 -2.35 19.93 -20.73
CA GLU A 87 -0.94 19.95 -21.14
C GLU A 87 -0.08 19.06 -20.25
N VAL A 88 0.68 18.13 -20.85
CA VAL A 88 1.71 17.35 -20.17
C VAL A 88 3.00 18.18 -20.08
N LYS A 89 3.44 18.49 -18.87
CA LYS A 89 4.64 19.27 -18.58
C LYS A 89 5.81 18.40 -18.20
N SER A 90 7.04 18.92 -18.31
CA SER A 90 8.26 18.25 -17.91
C SER A 90 9.27 19.22 -17.31
N GLY A 91 10.16 18.74 -16.45
CA GLY A 91 11.19 19.53 -15.80
C GLY A 91 10.72 20.13 -14.48
N ARG A 92 11.05 21.42 -14.24
CA ARG A 92 10.62 22.13 -13.05
C ARG A 92 9.31 22.88 -13.32
N ILE A 93 8.33 22.64 -12.50
CA ILE A 93 6.98 23.18 -12.62
C ILE A 93 6.58 23.77 -11.27
N GLU A 94 6.13 25.00 -11.29
CA GLU A 94 5.47 25.64 -10.15
C GLU A 94 4.04 25.98 -10.62
N LEU A 95 3.06 25.30 -10.03
CA LEU A 95 1.65 25.59 -10.25
C LEU A 95 1.12 26.22 -8.98
N TYR A 96 0.81 27.50 -9.06
CA TYR A 96 0.01 28.15 -8.05
C TYR A 96 -1.45 27.84 -8.39
N VAL A 97 -2.00 26.89 -7.69
CA VAL A 97 -3.40 26.61 -7.83
C VAL A 97 -4.09 27.23 -6.64
N LEU A 98 -5.00 28.13 -6.97
CA LEU A 98 -6.20 28.30 -6.18
C LEU A 98 -6.09 29.37 -5.10
N GLY A 99 -6.15 30.57 -5.60
CA GLY A 99 -6.76 31.70 -4.91
C GLY A 99 -8.26 31.44 -4.64
N ASP A 100 -9.12 32.37 -4.92
CA ASP A 100 -10.56 32.38 -4.61
C ASP A 100 -11.41 31.17 -5.08
N ASP A 101 -10.89 30.27 -5.92
CA ASP A 101 -11.59 29.08 -6.42
C ASP A 101 -11.48 27.85 -5.49
N SER A 102 -10.83 27.96 -4.32
CA SER A 102 -10.78 26.89 -3.32
C SER A 102 -12.15 26.55 -2.71
N GLN A 103 -13.16 27.41 -2.92
CA GLN A 103 -14.54 27.15 -2.56
C GLN A 103 -15.18 26.21 -3.61
N GLY A 104 -15.07 24.93 -3.41
CA GLY A 104 -15.70 23.93 -4.28
C GLY A 104 -14.81 22.75 -4.60
N ILE A 105 -13.60 22.70 -4.04
CA ILE A 105 -12.77 21.49 -4.10
C ILE A 105 -13.34 20.52 -3.09
N THR A 106 -13.69 19.35 -3.58
CA THR A 106 -14.25 18.27 -2.76
C THR A 106 -13.40 17.03 -2.83
N ASP A 107 -12.63 16.85 -3.91
CA ASP A 107 -11.97 15.60 -4.20
C ASP A 107 -10.48 15.79 -4.53
N LEU A 108 -9.69 14.77 -4.21
CA LEU A 108 -8.27 14.70 -4.53
C LEU A 108 -7.96 13.38 -5.25
N GLN A 109 -7.38 13.45 -6.44
CA GLN A 109 -6.90 12.30 -7.18
C GLN A 109 -5.42 12.43 -7.50
N VAL A 110 -4.65 11.43 -7.09
CA VAL A 110 -3.20 11.37 -7.29
C VAL A 110 -2.83 10.05 -7.94
N GLN A 111 -2.16 10.11 -9.09
CA GLN A 111 -1.62 8.93 -9.76
C GLN A 111 -0.15 9.18 -10.12
N VAL A 112 0.76 8.53 -9.40
CA VAL A 112 2.19 8.80 -9.57
C VAL A 112 3.03 7.53 -9.62
N GLY A 113 4.15 7.62 -10.35
CA GLY A 113 5.08 6.49 -10.48
C GLY A 113 6.53 6.93 -10.70
N GLY A 114 7.48 6.24 -10.06
CA GLY A 114 8.91 6.49 -10.21
C GLY A 114 9.42 7.81 -9.63
N CYS A 115 8.68 8.45 -8.73
CA CYS A 115 9.04 9.74 -8.14
C CYS A 115 8.87 9.75 -6.61
N VAL A 116 9.30 10.83 -5.99
CA VAL A 116 9.01 11.17 -4.60
C VAL A 116 7.85 12.15 -4.59
N MET A 117 6.74 11.80 -3.95
CA MET A 117 5.64 12.72 -3.73
C MET A 117 5.43 13.00 -2.25
N LYS A 118 5.07 14.23 -1.95
CA LYS A 118 4.69 14.68 -0.61
C LYS A 118 3.36 15.42 -0.67
N ILE A 119 2.50 15.14 0.30
CA ILE A 119 1.32 15.95 0.61
C ILE A 119 1.59 16.57 1.99
N GLN A 120 1.70 17.88 2.05
CA GLN A 120 2.11 18.63 3.24
C GLN A 120 1.08 19.70 3.58
N VAL A 121 1.03 20.07 4.85
CA VAL A 121 0.20 21.19 5.31
C VAL A 121 0.75 22.51 4.78
N SER A 122 -0.13 23.36 4.26
CA SER A 122 0.21 24.66 3.69
C SER A 122 0.33 25.71 4.78
N GLU A 123 1.44 26.43 4.81
CA GLU A 123 1.64 27.54 5.78
C GLU A 123 0.79 28.79 5.43
N ASP A 124 0.42 28.96 4.16
CA ASP A 124 -0.31 30.13 3.65
C ASP A 124 -1.80 29.86 3.42
N ASN A 125 -2.28 28.70 3.87
CA ASN A 125 -3.67 28.25 3.74
C ASN A 125 -4.18 28.21 2.29
N CYS A 126 -3.29 27.92 1.34
CA CYS A 126 -3.58 27.79 -0.08
C CYS A 126 -3.18 26.44 -0.61
N PHE A 127 -3.88 25.95 -1.63
CA PHE A 127 -3.40 24.82 -2.39
C PHE A 127 -2.27 25.25 -3.32
N ARG A 128 -1.20 24.49 -3.36
CA ARG A 128 -0.06 24.71 -4.23
C ARG A 128 0.58 23.38 -4.62
N VAL A 129 0.99 23.25 -5.87
CA VAL A 129 1.75 22.10 -6.36
C VAL A 129 3.09 22.58 -6.89
N GLU A 130 4.15 21.94 -6.42
CA GLU A 130 5.51 22.10 -6.93
C GLU A 130 5.98 20.77 -7.46
N ALA A 131 6.56 20.74 -8.67
CA ALA A 131 7.15 19.54 -9.24
C ALA A 131 8.51 19.86 -9.82
N ASP A 132 9.50 18.99 -9.60
CA ASP A 132 10.86 19.13 -10.12
C ASP A 132 11.39 17.81 -10.66
N GLY A 133 12.14 17.84 -11.76
CA GLY A 133 12.74 16.67 -12.37
C GLY A 133 11.74 15.65 -12.96
N MET A 134 10.49 16.02 -13.16
CA MET A 134 9.47 15.13 -13.71
C MET A 134 9.69 14.92 -15.21
N ARG A 135 9.49 13.68 -15.66
CA ARG A 135 9.46 13.35 -17.09
C ARG A 135 8.14 13.73 -17.73
N LYS A 136 7.04 13.41 -17.07
CA LYS A 136 5.69 13.82 -17.42
C LYS A 136 4.96 14.22 -16.16
N PHE A 137 4.24 15.31 -16.24
CA PHE A 137 3.44 15.84 -15.14
C PHE A 137 2.18 16.51 -15.68
N GLN A 138 1.08 16.23 -15.06
CA GLN A 138 -0.18 16.98 -15.17
C GLN A 138 -0.67 17.35 -13.77
N GLY A 139 -1.13 18.57 -13.60
CA GLY A 139 -1.80 19.02 -12.40
C GLY A 139 -2.83 20.07 -12.78
N TYR A 140 -4.09 19.81 -12.44
CA TYR A 140 -5.20 20.69 -12.77
C TYR A 140 -6.35 20.50 -11.77
N VAL A 141 -7.36 21.35 -11.89
CA VAL A 141 -8.60 21.22 -11.14
C VAL A 141 -9.75 21.21 -12.12
N GLU A 142 -10.56 20.18 -12.03
CA GLU A 142 -11.76 20.03 -12.84
C GLU A 142 -12.93 19.54 -11.98
N GLY A 143 -14.08 20.21 -12.09
CA GLY A 143 -15.32 19.79 -11.42
C GLY A 143 -15.24 19.69 -9.88
N GLY A 144 -14.30 20.39 -9.25
CA GLY A 144 -14.06 20.31 -7.80
C GLY A 144 -13.02 19.25 -7.40
N THR A 145 -12.38 18.58 -8.35
CA THR A 145 -11.33 17.58 -8.12
C THR A 145 -9.96 18.18 -8.42
N ILE A 146 -9.03 18.07 -7.48
CA ILE A 146 -7.61 18.28 -7.75
C ILE A 146 -7.06 16.99 -8.34
N GLU A 147 -6.53 17.06 -9.57
CA GLU A 147 -5.88 15.94 -10.22
C GLU A 147 -4.38 16.16 -10.37
N ILE A 148 -3.59 15.18 -9.89
CA ILE A 148 -2.14 15.16 -9.99
C ILE A 148 -1.70 13.84 -10.61
N ARG A 149 -1.07 13.91 -11.77
CA ARG A 149 -0.55 12.75 -12.49
C ARG A 149 0.90 12.98 -12.83
N GLY A 150 1.76 12.01 -12.49
CA GLY A 150 3.18 12.22 -12.72
C GLY A 150 4.01 10.96 -12.79
N THR A 151 4.95 10.94 -13.76
CA THR A 151 5.97 9.90 -13.85
C THR A 151 7.36 10.49 -13.97
N SER A 152 8.32 9.81 -13.35
CA SER A 152 9.73 10.11 -13.51
C SER A 152 10.48 8.86 -13.94
N LYS A 153 11.66 9.05 -14.59
CA LYS A 153 12.55 7.92 -14.82
C LYS A 153 13.19 7.52 -13.50
N ALA A 154 13.16 6.23 -13.19
CA ALA A 154 14.06 5.70 -12.18
C ALA A 154 15.50 6.11 -12.58
N SER A 155 16.15 6.90 -11.74
CA SER A 155 17.52 7.30 -12.01
C SER A 155 18.42 6.08 -11.74
N ASN A 156 19.10 5.59 -12.78
CA ASN A 156 20.14 4.55 -12.66
C ASN A 156 21.42 5.05 -11.95
N ASN A 157 21.30 6.12 -11.15
CA ASN A 157 22.40 6.59 -10.34
C ASN A 157 22.60 5.64 -9.17
N SER A 158 23.85 5.24 -8.94
CA SER A 158 24.31 4.35 -7.86
C SER A 158 23.91 4.78 -6.43
N GLU A 159 23.16 5.85 -6.28
CA GLU A 159 22.69 6.44 -5.02
C GLU A 159 21.18 6.22 -4.75
N GLY A 160 20.46 5.51 -5.64
CA GLY A 160 19.03 5.23 -5.42
C GLY A 160 18.13 6.47 -5.47
N ASN A 161 18.59 7.60 -6.00
CA ASN A 161 17.78 8.80 -6.13
C ASN A 161 16.69 8.61 -7.17
N LEU A 162 15.43 8.69 -6.74
CA LEU A 162 14.26 8.78 -7.62
C LEU A 162 14.38 10.08 -8.42
N GLY A 163 14.12 10.00 -9.73
CA GLY A 163 14.50 11.06 -10.68
C GLY A 163 13.62 12.32 -10.66
N GLY A 164 12.59 12.43 -9.82
CA GLY A 164 11.73 13.61 -9.73
C GLY A 164 10.94 13.67 -8.44
N SER A 165 10.47 14.86 -8.10
CA SER A 165 9.67 15.12 -6.90
C SER A 165 8.44 15.95 -7.20
N ILE A 166 7.37 15.68 -6.45
CA ILE A 166 6.13 16.46 -6.44
C ILE A 166 5.82 16.80 -4.98
N CYS A 167 5.43 18.03 -4.71
CA CYS A 167 4.92 18.46 -3.42
C CYS A 167 3.56 19.13 -3.62
N LEU A 168 2.52 18.57 -3.02
CA LEU A 168 1.20 19.19 -2.90
C LEU A 168 1.08 19.77 -1.50
N TYR A 169 0.79 21.06 -1.43
CA TYR A 169 0.45 21.76 -0.20
C TYR A 169 -1.07 21.87 -0.07
N VAL A 170 -1.60 21.45 1.06
CA VAL A 170 -3.04 21.43 1.39
C VAL A 170 -3.28 22.33 2.59
N PRO A 171 -4.31 23.18 2.60
CA PRO A 171 -4.66 23.97 3.78
C PRO A 171 -4.83 23.12 5.04
N GLU A 172 -4.38 23.63 6.20
CA GLU A 172 -4.53 22.93 7.48
C GLU A 172 -5.99 22.59 7.77
N GLY A 173 -6.25 21.32 8.15
CA GLY A 173 -7.58 20.84 8.49
C GLY A 173 -8.56 20.80 7.31
N TYR A 174 -8.06 20.82 6.07
CA TYR A 174 -8.92 20.72 4.89
C TYR A 174 -9.51 19.32 4.77
N TYR A 175 -10.83 19.25 4.60
CA TYR A 175 -11.57 18.00 4.45
C TYR A 175 -11.95 17.78 2.99
N PHE A 176 -11.53 16.64 2.43
CA PHE A 176 -11.98 16.15 1.13
C PHE A 176 -13.18 15.21 1.31
N GLU A 177 -14.12 15.21 0.38
CA GLU A 177 -15.18 14.20 0.37
C GLU A 177 -14.63 12.85 -0.06
N ASN A 178 -13.82 12.84 -1.14
CA ASN A 178 -13.16 11.63 -1.62
C ASN A 178 -11.69 11.91 -1.93
N THR A 179 -10.85 10.93 -1.61
CA THR A 179 -9.42 10.96 -1.92
C THR A 179 -8.99 9.63 -2.52
N SER A 180 -8.32 9.67 -3.67
CA SER A 180 -7.70 8.50 -4.31
C SER A 180 -6.20 8.75 -4.51
N LEU A 181 -5.37 7.85 -3.98
CA LEU A 181 -3.92 7.93 -4.02
C LEU A 181 -3.32 6.66 -4.61
N ASP A 182 -2.88 6.73 -5.87
CA ASP A 182 -2.25 5.62 -6.57
C ASP A 182 -0.74 5.82 -6.70
N LEU A 183 0.03 4.95 -6.06
CA LEU A 183 1.47 4.92 -6.16
C LEU A 183 1.95 3.64 -6.85
N GLY A 184 2.39 3.73 -8.09
CA GLY A 184 2.97 2.58 -8.81
C GLY A 184 4.29 2.13 -8.17
N ALA A 185 5.29 3.00 -8.21
CA ALA A 185 6.60 2.82 -7.59
C ALA A 185 7.12 4.17 -7.07
N GLY A 186 8.08 4.16 -6.18
CA GLY A 186 8.63 5.38 -5.59
C GLY A 186 8.17 5.59 -4.16
N SER A 187 8.01 6.83 -3.72
CA SER A 187 7.53 7.12 -2.38
C SER A 187 6.49 8.24 -2.36
N LEU A 188 5.45 8.04 -1.55
CA LEU A 188 4.44 9.04 -1.24
C LEU A 188 4.36 9.22 0.27
N SER A 189 4.53 10.43 0.77
CA SER A 189 4.34 10.76 2.17
C SER A 189 3.26 11.81 2.36
N VAL A 190 2.36 11.56 3.29
CA VAL A 190 1.23 12.42 3.64
C VAL A 190 1.40 12.84 5.09
N GLU A 191 1.53 14.14 5.34
CA GLU A 191 1.67 14.70 6.68
C GLU A 191 0.33 14.66 7.43
N GLU A 192 -0.72 15.22 6.87
CA GLU A 192 -2.08 15.16 7.40
C GLU A 192 -3.09 15.05 6.26
N LEU A 193 -4.08 14.18 6.42
CA LEU A 193 -5.20 14.04 5.49
C LEU A 193 -6.50 13.83 6.26
N GLN A 194 -7.51 14.65 5.93
CA GLN A 194 -8.88 14.50 6.41
C GLN A 194 -9.80 14.26 5.22
N THR A 195 -10.53 13.14 5.23
CA THR A 195 -11.39 12.77 4.09
C THR A 195 -12.58 11.92 4.51
N GLY A 196 -13.65 11.98 3.73
CA GLY A 196 -14.78 11.07 3.89
C GLY A 196 -14.43 9.65 3.46
N THR A 197 -13.94 9.50 2.23
CA THR A 197 -13.50 8.21 1.70
C THR A 197 -12.07 8.32 1.19
N LEU A 198 -11.21 7.42 1.65
CA LEU A 198 -9.86 7.23 1.13
C LEU A 198 -9.77 5.89 0.39
N GLU A 199 -9.24 5.92 -0.83
CA GLU A 199 -8.70 4.77 -1.54
C GLU A 199 -7.21 5.00 -1.76
N ALA A 200 -6.35 4.14 -1.18
CA ALA A 200 -4.90 4.28 -1.27
C ALA A 200 -4.24 2.99 -1.73
N ASN A 201 -3.64 3.04 -2.92
CA ASN A 201 -3.07 1.90 -3.61
C ASN A 201 -1.55 2.02 -3.74
N VAL A 202 -0.81 1.00 -3.31
CA VAL A 202 0.65 0.92 -3.47
C VAL A 202 1.04 -0.33 -4.26
N GLY A 203 1.59 -0.15 -5.45
CA GLY A 203 2.10 -1.26 -6.25
C GLY A 203 3.39 -1.85 -5.67
N ALA A 204 4.53 -1.18 -5.89
CA ALA A 204 5.86 -1.60 -5.43
C ALA A 204 6.64 -0.46 -4.73
N GLY A 205 5.94 0.59 -4.30
CA GLY A 205 6.52 1.76 -3.65
C GLY A 205 6.41 1.74 -2.13
N LYS A 206 6.67 2.91 -1.54
CA LYS A 206 6.44 3.16 -0.12
C LYS A 206 5.46 4.31 0.06
N MET A 207 4.35 4.07 0.78
CA MET A 207 3.40 5.10 1.18
C MET A 207 3.40 5.26 2.70
N THR A 208 3.40 6.50 3.17
CA THR A 208 3.39 6.79 4.61
C THR A 208 2.40 7.90 4.90
N PHE A 209 1.52 7.68 5.86
CA PHE A 209 0.65 8.68 6.45
C PHE A 209 1.13 8.95 7.87
N GLU A 210 1.44 10.20 8.20
CA GLU A 210 1.73 10.58 9.59
C GLU A 210 0.43 10.69 10.36
N LYS A 211 -0.60 11.36 9.78
CA LYS A 211 -1.93 11.46 10.35
C LYS A 211 -3.01 11.30 9.28
N LEU A 212 -3.93 10.37 9.50
CA LEU A 212 -5.05 10.07 8.62
C LEU A 212 -6.36 10.04 9.42
N ASP A 213 -7.28 10.94 9.06
CA ASP A 213 -8.64 10.95 9.56
C ASP A 213 -9.60 10.70 8.38
N ALA A 214 -10.24 9.54 8.36
CA ALA A 214 -11.11 9.13 7.27
C ALA A 214 -12.35 8.40 7.79
N ASP A 215 -13.54 8.76 7.29
CA ASP A 215 -14.74 7.98 7.64
C ASP A 215 -14.61 6.54 7.17
N GLN A 216 -14.11 6.35 5.94
CA GLN A 216 -13.83 5.04 5.35
C GLN A 216 -12.44 5.07 4.71
N ALA A 217 -11.60 4.09 5.04
CA ALA A 217 -10.27 3.94 4.51
C ALA A 217 -10.12 2.56 3.85
N GLU A 218 -9.82 2.53 2.56
CA GLU A 218 -9.42 1.34 1.81
C GLU A 218 -7.93 1.46 1.47
N LEU A 219 -7.14 0.50 1.95
CA LEU A 219 -5.68 0.53 1.91
C LEU A 219 -5.15 -0.74 1.24
N ASP A 220 -4.71 -0.64 0.00
CA ASP A 220 -4.22 -1.76 -0.79
C ASP A 220 -2.71 -1.71 -0.99
N CYS A 221 -2.01 -2.76 -0.58
CA CYS A 221 -0.57 -2.89 -0.73
C CYS A 221 -0.20 -4.16 -1.52
N GLY A 222 0.23 -4.00 -2.77
CA GLY A 222 0.64 -5.11 -3.63
C GLY A 222 1.93 -5.78 -3.16
N ALA A 223 3.08 -5.22 -3.55
CA ALA A 223 4.43 -5.69 -3.20
C ALA A 223 5.26 -4.60 -2.50
N GLY A 224 4.65 -3.46 -2.20
CA GLY A 224 5.28 -2.32 -1.57
C GLY A 224 5.19 -2.32 -0.06
N GLN A 225 5.31 -1.13 0.50
CA GLN A 225 5.18 -0.89 1.94
C GLN A 225 4.20 0.26 2.19
N MET A 226 3.26 0.07 3.12
CA MET A 226 2.39 1.13 3.59
C MET A 226 2.50 1.26 5.11
N THR A 227 2.59 2.50 5.59
CA THR A 227 2.63 2.81 7.03
C THR A 227 1.64 3.91 7.34
N VAL A 228 0.79 3.71 8.33
CA VAL A 228 -0.11 4.71 8.89
C VAL A 228 0.24 4.87 10.37
N GLU A 229 0.84 6.01 10.73
CA GLU A 229 1.33 6.25 12.09
C GLU A 229 0.19 6.60 13.06
N GLU A 230 -0.80 7.37 12.58
CA GLU A 230 -1.98 7.73 13.37
C GLU A 230 -3.23 7.68 12.47
N LEU A 231 -4.07 6.66 12.68
CA LEU A 231 -5.37 6.50 12.01
C LEU A 231 -6.51 6.82 12.97
N SER A 232 -7.46 7.61 12.50
CA SER A 232 -8.81 7.72 13.05
C SER A 232 -9.80 7.36 11.95
N SER A 233 -10.54 6.26 12.10
CA SER A 233 -11.50 5.84 11.09
C SER A 233 -12.73 5.17 11.69
N ARG A 234 -13.84 5.26 10.98
CA ARG A 234 -15.03 4.49 11.31
C ARG A 234 -14.94 3.07 10.74
N VAL A 235 -14.55 2.97 9.47
CA VAL A 235 -14.37 1.69 8.76
C VAL A 235 -13.01 1.69 8.08
N ALA A 236 -12.24 0.62 8.27
CA ALA A 236 -10.97 0.41 7.59
C ALA A 236 -10.96 -0.96 6.90
N GLU A 237 -10.61 -0.99 5.62
CA GLU A 237 -10.36 -2.20 4.84
C GLU A 237 -8.88 -2.18 4.41
N VAL A 238 -8.16 -3.26 4.69
CA VAL A 238 -6.72 -3.34 4.45
C VAL A 238 -6.37 -4.63 3.72
N SER A 239 -5.84 -4.52 2.51
CA SER A 239 -5.43 -5.67 1.71
C SER A 239 -3.93 -5.68 1.47
N VAL A 240 -3.28 -6.83 1.75
CA VAL A 240 -1.85 -7.01 1.56
C VAL A 240 -1.56 -8.21 0.67
N GLY A 241 -0.95 -7.96 -0.46
CA GLY A 241 -0.50 -9.01 -1.39
C GLY A 241 0.76 -9.72 -0.90
N MET A 242 1.92 -9.20 -1.30
CA MET A 242 3.27 -9.66 -0.94
C MET A 242 4.05 -8.63 -0.13
N GLY A 243 3.52 -7.43 -0.01
CA GLY A 243 4.14 -6.31 0.68
C GLY A 243 3.93 -6.32 2.19
N SER A 244 4.03 -5.14 2.80
CA SER A 244 3.76 -4.99 4.23
C SER A 244 2.92 -3.74 4.51
N VAL A 245 1.98 -3.89 5.44
CA VAL A 245 1.20 -2.76 5.98
C VAL A 245 1.36 -2.72 7.48
N ARG A 246 1.70 -1.52 8.01
CA ARG A 246 1.69 -1.20 9.43
C ARG A 246 0.71 -0.08 9.68
N LEU A 247 -0.25 -0.31 10.57
CA LEU A 247 -1.29 0.64 10.89
C LEU A 247 -1.40 0.79 12.40
N ASN A 248 -1.27 2.04 12.87
CA ASN A 248 -1.51 2.40 14.25
C ASN A 248 -2.71 3.35 14.33
N GLY A 249 -3.68 3.11 15.22
CA GLY A 249 -4.80 4.02 15.37
C GLY A 249 -6.03 3.46 16.05
N ASP A 250 -7.17 4.08 15.78
CA ASP A 250 -8.49 3.67 16.27
C ASP A 250 -9.45 3.45 15.10
N VAL A 251 -10.15 2.31 15.14
CA VAL A 251 -11.27 2.01 14.24
C VAL A 251 -12.51 1.80 15.09
N THR A 252 -13.57 2.56 14.80
CA THR A 252 -14.72 2.66 15.71
C THR A 252 -15.88 1.75 15.40
N GLU A 253 -15.96 1.18 14.18
CA GLU A 253 -17.05 0.27 13.79
C GLU A 253 -16.55 -1.07 13.22
N ARG A 254 -15.80 -1.02 12.11
CA ARG A 254 -15.38 -2.23 11.40
C ARG A 254 -13.95 -2.12 10.86
N LEU A 255 -13.21 -3.20 11.04
CA LEU A 255 -11.91 -3.40 10.44
C LEU A 255 -11.90 -4.75 9.71
N ASP A 256 -11.63 -4.72 8.40
CA ASP A 256 -11.41 -5.90 7.59
C ASP A 256 -9.94 -5.92 7.14
N GLY A 257 -9.25 -7.03 7.38
CA GLY A 257 -7.84 -7.19 7.06
C GLY A 257 -7.58 -8.47 6.29
N GLU A 258 -7.06 -8.36 5.07
CA GLU A 258 -6.67 -9.49 4.24
C GLU A 258 -5.15 -9.51 4.00
N CYS A 259 -4.50 -10.65 4.25
CA CYS A 259 -3.09 -10.84 3.97
C CYS A 259 -2.85 -12.14 3.19
N SER A 260 -2.39 -12.00 1.94
CA SER A 260 -2.12 -13.16 1.09
C SER A 260 -0.79 -13.83 1.42
N MET A 261 0.34 -13.15 1.22
CA MET A 261 1.70 -13.67 1.45
C MET A 261 2.61 -12.66 2.17
N GLY A 262 2.11 -11.45 2.43
CA GLY A 262 2.85 -10.35 3.05
C GLY A 262 2.73 -10.32 4.57
N GLU A 263 2.86 -9.11 5.12
CA GLU A 263 2.71 -8.84 6.55
C GLU A 263 1.68 -7.73 6.78
N LEU A 264 0.70 -7.97 7.65
CA LEU A 264 -0.24 -6.98 8.15
C LEU A 264 -0.05 -6.84 9.66
N LYS A 265 0.44 -5.70 10.12
CA LYS A 265 0.57 -5.38 11.54
C LYS A 265 -0.37 -4.23 11.91
N LEU A 266 -1.27 -4.49 12.85
CA LEU A 266 -2.24 -3.54 13.37
C LEU A 266 -1.96 -3.28 14.84
N THR A 267 -1.86 -2.00 15.24
CA THR A 267 -1.77 -1.59 16.64
C THR A 267 -2.96 -0.67 16.95
N LEU A 268 -3.97 -1.21 17.62
CA LEU A 268 -5.25 -0.55 17.79
C LEU A 268 -5.46 -0.03 19.20
N ALA A 269 -6.17 1.09 19.30
CA ALA A 269 -6.61 1.62 20.58
C ALA A 269 -7.69 0.73 21.21
N GLY A 270 -7.61 0.52 22.54
CA GLY A 270 -8.58 -0.26 23.31
C GLY A 270 -8.08 -1.65 23.70
N THR A 271 -8.99 -2.61 23.75
CA THR A 271 -8.72 -3.96 24.21
C THR A 271 -9.26 -5.02 23.25
N GLN A 272 -8.72 -6.23 23.34
CA GLN A 272 -9.18 -7.36 22.53
C GLN A 272 -10.69 -7.64 22.67
N THR A 273 -11.29 -7.35 23.82
CA THR A 273 -12.71 -7.58 24.06
C THR A 273 -13.63 -6.51 23.47
N ASP A 274 -13.09 -5.43 22.92
CA ASP A 274 -13.88 -4.36 22.30
C ASP A 274 -14.35 -4.74 20.88
N PHE A 275 -13.89 -5.87 20.34
CA PHE A 275 -14.24 -6.37 19.03
C PHE A 275 -14.93 -7.74 19.07
N ASN A 276 -15.87 -7.97 18.14
CA ASN A 276 -16.26 -9.31 17.72
C ASN A 276 -15.36 -9.70 16.53
N TYR A 277 -15.02 -10.98 16.41
CA TYR A 277 -14.06 -11.44 15.40
C TYR A 277 -14.66 -12.49 14.47
N ASP A 278 -14.33 -12.39 13.18
CA ASP A 278 -14.35 -13.48 12.22
C ASP A 278 -12.92 -13.68 11.68
N LEU A 279 -12.31 -14.80 12.05
CA LEU A 279 -10.89 -15.05 11.79
C LEU A 279 -10.72 -16.26 10.88
N SER A 280 -9.96 -16.12 9.81
CA SER A 280 -9.62 -17.18 8.88
C SER A 280 -8.12 -17.23 8.64
N CYS A 281 -7.48 -18.39 8.90
CA CYS A 281 -6.06 -18.58 8.66
C CYS A 281 -5.82 -19.85 7.85
N GLY A 282 -5.19 -19.71 6.68
CA GLY A 282 -4.83 -20.83 5.80
C GLY A 282 -3.59 -21.58 6.28
N MET A 283 -2.41 -21.12 5.88
CA MET A 283 -1.10 -21.67 6.26
C MET A 283 -0.18 -20.61 6.90
N GLY A 284 -0.69 -19.40 7.09
CA GLY A 284 0.05 -18.27 7.64
C GLY A 284 0.05 -18.23 9.17
N GLU A 285 0.40 -17.06 9.68
CA GLU A 285 0.33 -16.72 11.10
C GLU A 285 -0.77 -15.67 11.31
N LEU A 286 -1.72 -15.94 12.22
CA LEU A 286 -2.72 -14.98 12.65
C LEU A 286 -2.67 -14.86 14.17
N LYS A 287 -2.38 -13.67 14.66
CA LYS A 287 -2.29 -13.38 16.10
C LYS A 287 -3.16 -12.17 16.44
N VAL A 288 -3.97 -12.29 17.48
CA VAL A 288 -4.80 -11.19 17.99
C VAL A 288 -4.56 -11.08 19.51
N GLY A 289 -3.94 -10.00 19.94
CA GLY A 289 -3.49 -9.83 21.31
C GLY A 289 -2.55 -10.96 21.72
N ASP A 290 -2.92 -11.67 22.78
CA ASP A 290 -2.15 -12.82 23.29
C ASP A 290 -2.50 -14.16 22.61
N ASP A 291 -3.57 -14.22 21.81
CA ASP A 291 -4.08 -15.43 21.20
C ASP A 291 -3.51 -15.65 19.80
N SER A 292 -3.08 -16.87 19.51
CA SER A 292 -2.59 -17.27 18.20
C SER A 292 -3.52 -18.31 17.55
N TYR A 293 -3.83 -18.08 16.27
CA TYR A 293 -4.75 -18.90 15.47
C TYR A 293 -4.01 -19.54 14.29
N ASN A 294 -2.87 -20.15 14.59
CA ASN A 294 -1.97 -20.76 13.59
C ASN A 294 -2.41 -22.19 13.31
N GLY A 295 -2.47 -22.58 12.05
CA GLY A 295 -2.78 -23.96 11.66
C GLY A 295 -3.40 -24.04 10.28
N LEU A 296 -3.52 -25.26 9.75
CA LEU A 296 -4.12 -25.49 8.43
C LEU A 296 -5.63 -25.25 8.47
N ALA A 297 -6.07 -24.25 7.71
CA ALA A 297 -7.50 -23.94 7.51
C ALA A 297 -8.28 -23.72 8.82
N GLN A 298 -7.76 -22.85 9.69
CA GLN A 298 -8.42 -22.47 10.93
C GLN A 298 -9.48 -21.39 10.64
N GLU A 299 -10.69 -21.61 11.12
CA GLU A 299 -11.77 -20.62 11.15
C GLU A 299 -12.24 -20.43 12.60
N LYS A 300 -12.40 -19.20 13.04
CA LYS A 300 -12.80 -18.89 14.40
C LYS A 300 -13.70 -17.67 14.43
N GLN A 301 -14.89 -17.83 15.02
CA GLN A 301 -15.77 -16.72 15.32
C GLN A 301 -15.83 -16.49 16.83
N ILE A 302 -15.67 -15.24 17.24
CA ILE A 302 -15.69 -14.82 18.64
C ILE A 302 -16.67 -13.67 18.77
N ASN A 303 -17.66 -13.86 19.63
CA ASN A 303 -18.64 -12.84 19.92
C ASN A 303 -18.45 -12.35 21.37
N ASN A 304 -17.90 -11.16 21.50
CA ASN A 304 -17.68 -10.48 22.79
C ASN A 304 -18.87 -9.58 23.18
N ASN A 305 -19.96 -9.57 22.41
CA ASN A 305 -21.05 -8.60 22.48
C ASN A 305 -20.56 -7.15 22.34
N ALA A 306 -19.50 -6.95 21.58
CA ALA A 306 -18.89 -5.67 21.31
C ALA A 306 -19.63 -4.91 20.21
N SER A 307 -19.45 -3.58 20.14
CA SER A 307 -20.00 -2.75 19.08
C SER A 307 -19.11 -2.76 17.81
N LYS A 308 -17.82 -3.05 17.97
CA LYS A 308 -16.84 -3.10 16.89
C LYS A 308 -16.73 -4.53 16.32
N ASN A 309 -16.48 -4.64 15.02
CA ASN A 309 -16.28 -5.91 14.34
C ASN A 309 -14.93 -5.93 13.65
N MET A 310 -14.30 -7.10 13.61
CA MET A 310 -13.03 -7.32 12.94
C MET A 310 -13.07 -8.63 12.16
N GLU A 311 -12.86 -8.56 10.85
CA GLU A 311 -12.71 -9.71 9.98
C GLU A 311 -11.25 -9.78 9.51
N LEU A 312 -10.57 -10.91 9.78
CA LEU A 312 -9.18 -11.08 9.41
C LEU A 312 -8.98 -12.37 8.63
N GLU A 313 -8.42 -12.22 7.44
CA GLU A 313 -8.06 -13.35 6.57
C GLU A 313 -6.54 -13.38 6.34
N CYS A 314 -5.90 -14.52 6.68
CA CYS A 314 -4.48 -14.74 6.43
C CYS A 314 -4.30 -16.02 5.60
N ALA A 315 -3.85 -15.90 4.35
CA ALA A 315 -3.64 -17.09 3.52
C ALA A 315 -2.31 -17.79 3.84
N MET A 316 -1.18 -17.15 3.56
CA MET A 316 0.19 -17.68 3.79
C MET A 316 1.12 -16.65 4.44
N GLY A 317 0.65 -15.44 4.66
CA GLY A 317 1.40 -14.34 5.26
C GLY A 317 1.36 -14.33 6.78
N SER A 318 1.50 -13.13 7.35
CA SER A 318 1.39 -12.88 8.78
C SER A 318 0.43 -11.73 9.05
N VAL A 319 -0.54 -11.95 9.94
CA VAL A 319 -1.44 -10.91 10.47
C VAL A 319 -1.28 -10.84 11.97
N VAL A 320 -0.87 -9.70 12.47
CA VAL A 320 -0.67 -9.46 13.90
C VAL A 320 -1.46 -8.24 14.35
N VAL A 321 -2.31 -8.42 15.34
CA VAL A 321 -3.08 -7.35 15.98
C VAL A 321 -2.63 -7.19 17.42
N GLU A 322 -2.19 -6.00 17.77
CA GLU A 322 -1.82 -5.57 19.12
C GLU A 322 -2.79 -4.49 19.61
N PHE A 323 -3.01 -4.40 20.91
CA PHE A 323 -3.87 -3.38 21.53
C PHE A 323 -3.06 -2.53 22.50
N LYS A 324 -3.34 -1.20 22.52
CA LYS A 324 -2.67 -0.20 23.36
C LYS A 324 -3.66 0.67 24.16
#